data_87efa0af6f6e99980bcefb822ad1d041
#
_entry.id   87efa0af6f6e99980bcefb822ad1d041
#
_cell.length_a   1.000
_cell.length_b   1.000
_cell.length_c   1.000
_cell.angle_alpha   90.00
_cell.angle_beta   90.00
_cell.angle_gamma   90.00
#
_symmetry.space_group_name_H-M   'P 1'
#
loop_
_entity.id
_entity.type
_entity.pdbx_description
1 polymer ?
#
loop_
_entity_poly.entity_id
_entity_poly.type
_entity_poly.pdbx_seq_one_letter_code
_entity_poly.pdbx_strand_id
1 'polypeptide(L)'
;MKKTEKIRILIADDHYIVRMGLIALVNTEPDMEVVAEAADGNQALELFAKHHPDLALLDLRMPGKSGIQTTLEIRNKFPSARILVLSAFDGDEDIYRALQAGAQGYVLKNSTGEKLVPALRAVAAGQNWIPKEIASRLASRKLLEELTSREVEVLNKLAKGLANKEIAEQLNITEYTVKDHLKSILAKLRVADRTEAVTTSIQRGIIHL
;
A
#
# COMPACT_ATOMS: atom_id res chain seq x y z
N MET A 1 21.69 15.45 31.74
CA MET A 1 20.44 15.07 31.02
C MET A 1 20.85 14.10 29.93
N LYS A 2 20.39 12.84 29.93
CA LYS A 2 20.59 11.94 28.80
C LYS A 2 19.88 12.56 27.58
N LYS A 3 20.64 12.82 26.50
CA LYS A 3 20.09 13.22 25.22
C LYS A 3 19.21 12.04 24.77
N THR A 4 17.91 12.16 24.85
CA THR A 4 16.98 11.16 24.30
C THR A 4 17.28 11.08 22.82
N GLU A 5 17.73 9.93 22.33
CA GLU A 5 17.94 9.72 20.89
C GLU A 5 16.59 9.93 20.20
N LYS A 6 16.60 10.78 19.19
CA LYS A 6 15.39 11.05 18.39
C LYS A 6 15.09 9.85 17.50
N ILE A 7 13.81 9.60 17.28
CA ILE A 7 13.34 8.64 16.27
C ILE A 7 13.72 9.18 14.90
N ARG A 8 14.55 8.44 14.18
CA ARG A 8 15.08 8.80 12.86
C ARG A 8 14.15 8.25 11.77
N ILE A 9 13.52 9.14 11.01
CA ILE A 9 12.46 8.79 10.07
C ILE A 9 12.89 9.08 8.64
N LEU A 10 12.70 8.10 7.74
CA LEU A 10 12.70 8.31 6.30
C LEU A 10 11.26 8.52 5.84
N ILE A 11 11.00 9.53 5.03
CA ILE A 11 9.69 9.82 4.43
C ILE A 11 9.78 9.63 2.91
N ALA A 12 8.89 8.81 2.34
CA ALA A 12 8.77 8.63 0.90
C ALA A 12 7.34 8.87 0.43
N ASP A 13 7.16 9.85 -0.46
CA ASP A 13 5.88 10.24 -1.05
C ASP A 13 6.17 10.98 -2.38
N ASP A 14 5.51 10.63 -3.46
CA ASP A 14 5.73 11.28 -4.76
C ASP A 14 5.11 12.69 -4.84
N HIS A 15 4.13 12.98 -3.98
CA HIS A 15 3.48 14.28 -3.90
C HIS A 15 4.33 15.26 -3.07
N TYR A 16 5.01 16.18 -3.74
CA TYR A 16 5.92 17.14 -3.09
C TYR A 16 5.29 17.89 -1.90
N ILE A 17 4.07 18.41 -2.07
CA ILE A 17 3.38 19.18 -1.01
C ILE A 17 3.04 18.31 0.20
N VAL A 18 2.60 17.07 -0.03
CA VAL A 18 2.32 16.12 1.05
C VAL A 18 3.61 15.80 1.80
N ARG A 19 4.70 15.50 1.09
CA ARG A 19 6.01 15.20 1.67
C ARG A 19 6.52 16.35 2.52
N MET A 20 6.44 17.59 2.02
CA MET A 20 6.83 18.78 2.79
C MET A 20 5.98 18.96 4.06
N GLY A 21 4.66 18.72 3.97
CA GLY A 21 3.78 18.77 5.13
C GLY A 21 4.11 17.72 6.18
N LEU A 22 4.44 16.51 5.76
CA LEU A 22 4.86 15.42 6.66
C LEU A 22 6.19 15.73 7.35
N ILE A 23 7.17 16.26 6.60
CA ILE A 23 8.46 16.69 7.15
C ILE A 23 8.25 17.80 8.19
N ALA A 24 7.44 18.79 7.87
CA ALA A 24 7.14 19.87 8.81
C ALA A 24 6.48 19.34 10.09
N LEU A 25 5.48 18.45 9.96
CA LEU A 25 4.79 17.83 11.10
C LEU A 25 5.76 17.03 11.98
N VAL A 26 6.58 16.16 11.39
CA VAL A 26 7.55 15.35 12.15
C VAL A 26 8.56 16.24 12.88
N ASN A 27 9.03 17.31 12.25
CA ASN A 27 10.00 18.24 12.84
C ASN A 27 9.42 19.12 13.95
N THR A 28 8.08 19.20 14.14
CA THR A 28 7.49 19.82 15.32
C THR A 28 7.60 18.96 16.59
N GLU A 29 7.83 17.66 16.41
CA GLU A 29 7.94 16.71 17.53
C GLU A 29 9.38 16.68 18.08
N PRO A 30 9.57 16.94 19.37
CA PRO A 30 10.93 17.05 19.96
C PRO A 30 11.69 15.72 19.96
N ASP A 31 10.98 14.60 19.90
CA ASP A 31 11.50 13.24 19.94
C ASP A 31 11.67 12.58 18.57
N MET A 32 11.49 13.34 17.49
CA MET A 32 11.59 12.84 16.10
C MET A 32 12.51 13.72 15.24
N GLU A 33 13.02 13.14 14.16
CA GLU A 33 13.72 13.88 13.10
C GLU A 33 13.60 13.15 11.77
N VAL A 34 13.48 13.90 10.68
CA VAL A 34 13.54 13.35 9.31
C VAL A 34 15.00 13.30 8.88
N VAL A 35 15.51 12.10 8.62
CA VAL A 35 16.91 11.88 8.21
C VAL A 35 17.08 11.71 6.71
N ALA A 36 15.99 11.41 6.00
CA ALA A 36 15.97 11.31 4.55
C ALA A 36 14.57 11.51 3.98
N GLU A 37 14.47 12.02 2.76
CA GLU A 37 13.25 12.12 1.97
C GLU A 37 13.43 11.49 0.59
N ALA A 38 12.39 10.85 0.07
CA ALA A 38 12.37 10.21 -1.23
C ALA A 38 11.11 10.58 -2.01
N ALA A 39 11.22 10.69 -3.32
CA ALA A 39 10.09 10.94 -4.22
C ALA A 39 9.58 9.66 -4.90
N ASP A 40 10.27 8.54 -4.75
CA ASP A 40 9.89 7.24 -5.31
C ASP A 40 10.45 6.08 -4.49
N GLY A 41 9.99 4.85 -4.79
CA GLY A 41 10.36 3.67 -4.03
C GLY A 41 11.82 3.21 -4.23
N ASN A 42 12.45 3.49 -5.38
CA ASN A 42 13.87 3.15 -5.58
C ASN A 42 14.75 4.04 -4.72
N GLN A 43 14.50 5.35 -4.75
CA GLN A 43 15.18 6.32 -3.90
C GLN A 43 14.98 6.00 -2.42
N ALA A 44 13.75 5.61 -2.01
CA ALA A 44 13.47 5.21 -0.63
C ALA A 44 14.34 4.02 -0.18
N LEU A 45 14.50 3.00 -1.03
CA LEU A 45 15.33 1.82 -0.75
C LEU A 45 16.81 2.18 -0.61
N GLU A 46 17.34 3.03 -1.50
CA GLU A 46 18.74 3.50 -1.45
C GLU A 46 19.01 4.32 -0.19
N LEU A 47 18.10 5.27 0.13
CA LEU A 47 18.26 6.13 1.30
C LEU A 47 18.05 5.37 2.61
N PHE A 48 17.17 4.35 2.63
CA PHE A 48 17.06 3.46 3.78
C PHE A 48 18.38 2.74 4.07
N ALA A 49 19.01 2.17 3.03
CA ALA A 49 20.30 1.50 3.16
C ALA A 49 21.43 2.44 3.58
N LYS A 50 21.40 3.70 3.14
CA LYS A 50 22.42 4.70 3.44
C LYS A 50 22.30 5.27 4.85
N HIS A 51 21.09 5.58 5.28
CA HIS A 51 20.82 6.33 6.51
C HIS A 51 20.44 5.47 7.71
N HIS A 52 20.06 4.20 7.49
CA HIS A 52 19.57 3.28 8.51
C HIS A 52 18.57 3.96 9.47
N PRO A 53 17.41 4.44 8.97
CA PRO A 53 16.42 5.08 9.82
C PRO A 53 15.78 4.06 10.77
N ASP A 54 15.25 4.55 11.90
CA ASP A 54 14.50 3.70 12.85
C ASP A 54 13.14 3.31 12.29
N LEU A 55 12.57 4.15 11.39
CA LEU A 55 11.28 3.95 10.76
C LEU A 55 11.25 4.54 9.36
N ALA A 56 10.62 3.85 8.41
CA ALA A 56 10.23 4.40 7.11
C ALA A 56 8.71 4.66 7.07
N LEU A 57 8.33 5.90 6.73
CA LEU A 57 6.98 6.29 6.37
C LEU A 57 6.88 6.28 4.84
N LEU A 58 6.12 5.34 4.28
CA LEU A 58 6.07 5.11 2.84
C LEU A 58 4.67 5.37 2.29
N ASP A 59 4.56 6.21 1.26
CA ASP A 59 3.33 6.24 0.47
C ASP A 59 3.12 4.90 -0.25
N LEU A 60 1.87 4.47 -0.32
CA LEU A 60 1.50 3.23 -1.00
C LEU A 60 1.75 3.32 -2.50
N ARG A 61 1.48 4.48 -3.11
CA ARG A 61 1.52 4.70 -4.54
C ARG A 61 2.60 5.70 -4.90
N MET A 62 3.65 5.19 -5.48
CA MET A 62 4.76 5.99 -6.01
C MET A 62 5.10 5.51 -7.42
N PRO A 63 5.62 6.39 -8.28
CA PRO A 63 6.04 6.01 -9.62
C PRO A 63 7.18 4.98 -9.59
N GLY A 64 7.22 4.12 -10.59
CA GLY A 64 8.21 3.06 -10.71
C GLY A 64 7.94 1.92 -9.74
N LYS A 65 8.45 2.01 -8.51
CA LYS A 65 8.28 1.00 -7.46
C LYS A 65 7.25 1.45 -6.43
N SER A 66 6.15 0.70 -6.30
CA SER A 66 5.12 0.99 -5.31
C SER A 66 5.61 0.86 -3.87
N GLY A 67 4.90 1.48 -2.91
CA GLY A 67 5.20 1.35 -1.48
C GLY A 67 5.14 -0.10 -0.97
N ILE A 68 4.26 -0.95 -1.54
CA ILE A 68 4.20 -2.38 -1.21
C ILE A 68 5.50 -3.08 -1.65
N GLN A 69 5.95 -2.86 -2.89
CA GLN A 69 7.19 -3.44 -3.40
C GLN A 69 8.40 -2.93 -2.61
N THR A 70 8.43 -1.62 -2.32
CA THR A 70 9.48 -1.00 -1.50
C THR A 70 9.51 -1.59 -0.10
N THR A 71 8.34 -1.78 0.55
CA THR A 71 8.22 -2.44 1.85
C THR A 71 8.81 -3.84 1.81
N LEU A 72 8.42 -4.65 0.84
CA LEU A 72 8.90 -6.02 0.69
C LEU A 72 10.43 -6.07 0.51
N GLU A 73 10.99 -5.21 -0.34
CA GLU A 73 12.43 -5.17 -0.59
C GLU A 73 13.24 -4.67 0.62
N ILE A 74 12.75 -3.63 1.32
CA ILE A 74 13.37 -3.17 2.57
C ILE A 74 13.35 -4.30 3.59
N ARG A 75 12.22 -4.97 3.80
CA ARG A 75 12.10 -6.07 4.77
C ARG A 75 12.96 -7.28 4.44
N ASN A 76 13.12 -7.59 3.16
CA ASN A 76 14.02 -8.67 2.73
C ASN A 76 15.50 -8.35 3.01
N LYS A 77 15.92 -7.10 2.81
CA LYS A 77 17.30 -6.66 3.05
C LYS A 77 17.55 -6.32 4.52
N PHE A 78 16.56 -5.78 5.20
CA PHE A 78 16.63 -5.31 6.59
C PHE A 78 15.45 -5.91 7.39
N PRO A 79 15.55 -7.16 7.86
CA PRO A 79 14.43 -7.85 8.54
C PRO A 79 13.87 -7.15 9.77
N SER A 80 14.65 -6.31 10.44
CA SER A 80 14.23 -5.49 11.59
C SER A 80 13.66 -4.13 11.22
N ALA A 81 13.63 -3.76 9.93
CA ALA A 81 13.11 -2.47 9.48
C ALA A 81 11.67 -2.27 9.93
N ARG A 82 11.35 -1.08 10.43
CA ARG A 82 10.01 -0.67 10.84
C ARG A 82 9.40 0.19 9.76
N ILE A 83 8.19 -0.17 9.32
CA ILE A 83 7.56 0.47 8.18
C ILE A 83 6.11 0.81 8.53
N LEU A 84 5.78 2.09 8.39
CA LEU A 84 4.42 2.62 8.45
C LEU A 84 4.02 3.04 7.03
N VAL A 85 2.92 2.49 6.54
CA VAL A 85 2.37 2.87 5.22
C VAL A 85 1.37 4.01 5.39
N LEU A 86 1.50 5.02 4.57
CA LEU A 86 0.58 6.15 4.45
C LEU A 86 -0.13 6.07 3.09
N SER A 87 -1.45 6.18 3.05
CA SER A 87 -2.20 6.07 1.79
C SER A 87 -3.43 6.96 1.74
N ALA A 88 -3.76 7.45 0.57
CA ALA A 88 -5.04 8.10 0.30
C ALA A 88 -6.19 7.09 0.16
N PHE A 89 -5.88 5.81 0.03
CA PHE A 89 -6.83 4.74 -0.26
C PHE A 89 -7.04 3.86 0.97
N ASP A 90 -8.29 3.47 1.17
CA ASP A 90 -8.72 2.63 2.30
C ASP A 90 -9.17 1.23 1.83
N GLY A 91 -8.81 0.83 0.62
CA GLY A 91 -9.10 -0.49 0.06
C GLY A 91 -8.51 -1.62 0.93
N ASP A 92 -9.33 -2.59 1.29
CA ASP A 92 -8.92 -3.72 2.15
C ASP A 92 -7.82 -4.59 1.51
N GLU A 93 -7.76 -4.67 0.19
CA GLU A 93 -6.70 -5.36 -0.53
C GLU A 93 -5.35 -4.63 -0.44
N ASP A 94 -5.34 -3.32 -0.64
CA ASP A 94 -4.13 -2.50 -0.51
C ASP A 94 -3.55 -2.61 0.91
N ILE A 95 -4.42 -2.52 1.93
CA ILE A 95 -4.03 -2.66 3.32
C ILE A 95 -3.50 -4.07 3.60
N TYR A 96 -4.21 -5.10 3.14
CA TYR A 96 -3.81 -6.49 3.31
C TYR A 96 -2.42 -6.75 2.70
N ARG A 97 -2.20 -6.32 1.45
CA ARG A 97 -0.91 -6.49 0.77
C ARG A 97 0.22 -5.74 1.43
N ALA A 98 -0.02 -4.51 1.93
CA ALA A 98 0.99 -3.75 2.66
C ALA A 98 1.44 -4.48 3.93
N LEU A 99 0.49 -5.04 4.71
CA LEU A 99 0.80 -5.81 5.92
C LEU A 99 1.48 -7.15 5.59
N GLN A 100 1.07 -7.84 4.53
CA GLN A 100 1.74 -9.07 4.06
C GLN A 100 3.18 -8.81 3.58
N ALA A 101 3.44 -7.63 2.99
CA ALA A 101 4.79 -7.20 2.64
C ALA A 101 5.67 -6.88 3.86
N GLY A 102 5.09 -6.82 5.06
CA GLY A 102 5.81 -6.63 6.34
C GLY A 102 5.70 -5.22 6.92
N ALA A 103 4.74 -4.39 6.46
CA ALA A 103 4.40 -3.14 7.15
C ALA A 103 3.82 -3.45 8.54
N GLN A 104 4.22 -2.67 9.54
CA GLN A 104 3.71 -2.79 10.91
C GLN A 104 2.55 -1.84 11.20
N GLY A 105 2.28 -0.91 10.29
CA GLY A 105 1.15 -0.01 10.45
C GLY A 105 0.66 0.56 9.13
N TYR A 106 -0.56 1.08 9.19
CA TYR A 106 -1.24 1.70 8.07
C TYR A 106 -2.02 2.94 8.55
N VAL A 107 -1.83 4.07 7.89
CA VAL A 107 -2.52 5.32 8.19
C VAL A 107 -3.07 5.92 6.90
N LEU A 108 -4.28 6.46 6.95
CA LEU A 108 -4.86 7.17 5.81
C LEU A 108 -4.36 8.62 5.78
N LYS A 109 -4.03 9.12 4.59
CA LYS A 109 -3.57 10.52 4.36
C LYS A 109 -4.63 11.57 4.79
N ASN A 110 -5.91 11.21 4.80
CA ASN A 110 -6.98 12.07 5.30
C ASN A 110 -7.10 12.05 6.85
N SER A 111 -6.33 11.21 7.51
CA SER A 111 -6.23 11.22 8.96
C SER A 111 -5.46 12.45 9.42
N THR A 112 -5.94 13.08 10.48
CA THR A 112 -5.27 14.26 11.07
C THR A 112 -3.90 13.87 11.64
N GLY A 113 -3.02 14.86 11.84
CA GLY A 113 -1.73 14.66 12.53
C GLY A 113 -1.88 13.98 13.88
N GLU A 114 -3.04 14.11 14.52
CA GLU A 114 -3.42 13.42 15.76
C GLU A 114 -3.32 11.89 15.68
N LYS A 115 -3.52 11.28 14.50
CA LYS A 115 -3.35 9.83 14.31
C LYS A 115 -1.96 9.45 13.81
N LEU A 116 -1.33 10.30 13.00
CA LEU A 116 -0.04 9.99 12.39
C LEU A 116 1.11 9.97 13.42
N VAL A 117 1.21 11.01 14.26
CA VAL A 117 2.29 11.10 15.26
C VAL A 117 2.25 9.94 16.26
N PRO A 118 1.10 9.57 16.87
CA PRO A 118 1.01 8.36 17.69
C PRO A 118 1.36 7.06 16.93
N ALA A 119 0.98 6.97 15.64
CA ALA A 119 1.32 5.80 14.81
C ALA A 119 2.84 5.69 14.59
N LEU A 120 3.51 6.80 14.30
CA LEU A 120 4.97 6.85 14.15
C LEU A 120 5.66 6.37 15.44
N ARG A 121 5.24 6.87 16.61
CA ARG A 121 5.79 6.42 17.91
C ARG A 121 5.56 4.95 18.18
N ALA A 122 4.33 4.45 17.94
CA ALA A 122 3.99 3.05 18.19
C ALA A 122 4.83 2.12 17.31
N VAL A 123 4.92 2.40 16.00
CA VAL A 123 5.71 1.59 15.07
C VAL A 123 7.20 1.70 15.37
N ALA A 124 7.70 2.88 15.70
CA ALA A 124 9.08 3.07 16.13
C ALA A 124 9.41 2.29 17.43
N ALA A 125 8.43 2.07 18.30
CA ALA A 125 8.56 1.21 19.48
C ALA A 125 8.40 -0.30 19.16
N GLY A 126 8.20 -0.69 17.89
CA GLY A 126 8.00 -2.08 17.47
C GLY A 126 6.57 -2.60 17.67
N GLN A 127 5.61 -1.71 17.91
CA GLN A 127 4.20 -2.06 18.03
C GLN A 127 3.51 -1.99 16.66
N ASN A 128 2.45 -2.77 16.46
CA ASN A 128 1.62 -2.65 15.27
C ASN A 128 0.60 -1.51 15.45
N TRP A 129 0.40 -0.74 14.36
CA TRP A 129 -0.62 0.30 14.31
C TRP A 129 -1.62 0.02 13.19
N ILE A 130 -2.71 -0.67 13.54
CA ILE A 130 -3.79 -0.99 12.62
C ILE A 130 -5.09 -0.46 13.25
N PRO A 131 -5.76 0.54 12.65
CA PRO A 131 -7.05 1.03 13.12
C PRO A 131 -8.07 -0.12 13.25
N LYS A 132 -8.94 -0.08 14.28
CA LYS A 132 -9.91 -1.16 14.58
C LYS A 132 -10.85 -1.44 13.40
N GLU A 133 -11.27 -0.39 12.70
CA GLU A 133 -12.13 -0.47 11.52
C GLU A 133 -11.46 -1.27 10.39
N ILE A 134 -10.15 -1.09 10.23
CA ILE A 134 -9.35 -1.82 9.26
C ILE A 134 -9.15 -3.27 9.71
N ALA A 135 -8.91 -3.52 10.98
CA ALA A 135 -8.71 -4.87 11.50
C ALA A 135 -9.94 -5.78 11.27
N SER A 136 -11.16 -5.26 11.44
CA SER A 136 -12.38 -6.00 11.17
C SER A 136 -12.57 -6.33 9.67
N ARG A 137 -12.27 -5.38 8.78
CA ARG A 137 -12.30 -5.57 7.32
C ARG A 137 -11.28 -6.61 6.86
N LEU A 138 -10.07 -6.59 7.41
CA LEU A 138 -9.03 -7.58 7.13
C LEU A 138 -9.42 -8.99 7.57
N ALA A 139 -10.11 -9.13 8.71
CA ALA A 139 -10.62 -10.43 9.13
C ALA A 139 -11.62 -11.01 8.12
N SER A 140 -12.53 -10.18 7.61
CA SER A 140 -13.48 -10.57 6.55
C SER A 140 -12.76 -10.87 5.21
N ARG A 141 -11.72 -10.09 4.87
CA ARG A 141 -10.91 -10.27 3.65
C ARG A 141 -10.22 -11.64 3.61
N LYS A 142 -9.72 -12.14 4.75
CA LYS A 142 -9.05 -13.46 4.85
C LYS A 142 -9.95 -14.64 4.46
N LEU A 143 -11.26 -14.44 4.46
CA LEU A 143 -12.26 -15.46 4.08
C LEU A 143 -12.58 -15.43 2.57
N LEU A 144 -12.00 -14.52 1.80
CA LEU A 144 -12.22 -14.40 0.37
C LEU A 144 -11.06 -15.06 -0.40
N GLU A 145 -11.41 -15.69 -1.52
CA GLU A 145 -10.43 -16.24 -2.43
C GLU A 145 -9.65 -15.13 -3.13
N GLU A 146 -8.36 -15.35 -3.31
CA GLU A 146 -7.51 -14.41 -4.02
C GLU A 146 -7.67 -14.53 -5.54
N LEU A 147 -7.68 -13.37 -6.21
CA LEU A 147 -7.57 -13.37 -7.67
C LEU A 147 -6.15 -13.72 -8.08
N THR A 148 -6.03 -14.57 -9.08
CA THR A 148 -4.74 -14.88 -9.70
C THR A 148 -4.22 -13.66 -10.47
N SER A 149 -2.91 -13.61 -10.74
CA SER A 149 -2.32 -12.53 -11.56
C SER A 149 -3.03 -12.38 -12.92
N ARG A 150 -3.44 -13.52 -13.52
CA ARG A 150 -4.14 -13.51 -14.81
C ARG A 150 -5.55 -12.93 -14.71
N GLU A 151 -6.28 -13.23 -13.64
CA GLU A 151 -7.60 -12.64 -13.38
C GLU A 151 -7.50 -11.13 -13.13
N VAL A 152 -6.45 -10.66 -12.44
CA VAL A 152 -6.19 -9.24 -12.24
C VAL A 152 -5.86 -8.55 -13.58
N GLU A 153 -5.09 -9.18 -14.47
CA GLU A 153 -4.83 -8.66 -15.82
C GLU A 153 -6.12 -8.51 -16.63
N VAL A 154 -6.99 -9.53 -16.65
CA VAL A 154 -8.30 -9.47 -17.31
C VAL A 154 -9.15 -8.35 -16.73
N LEU A 155 -9.21 -8.23 -15.39
CA LEU A 155 -9.97 -7.22 -14.69
C LEU A 155 -9.49 -5.79 -14.99
N ASN A 156 -8.18 -5.57 -15.10
CA ASN A 156 -7.61 -4.28 -15.53
C ASN A 156 -8.02 -3.89 -16.96
N LYS A 157 -8.14 -4.88 -17.87
CA LYS A 157 -8.62 -4.62 -19.22
C LYS A 157 -10.12 -4.34 -19.27
N LEU A 158 -10.89 -5.03 -18.45
CA LEU A 158 -12.32 -4.76 -18.24
C LEU A 158 -12.57 -3.34 -17.75
N ALA A 159 -11.79 -2.89 -16.78
CA ALA A 159 -11.88 -1.54 -16.21
C ALA A 159 -11.60 -0.44 -17.25
N LYS A 160 -10.86 -0.76 -18.31
CA LYS A 160 -10.64 0.12 -19.48
C LYS A 160 -11.78 0.06 -20.50
N GLY A 161 -12.84 -0.70 -20.23
CA GLY A 161 -14.01 -0.82 -21.13
C GLY A 161 -13.84 -1.79 -22.29
N LEU A 162 -12.77 -2.59 -22.35
CA LEU A 162 -12.49 -3.49 -23.46
C LEU A 162 -13.51 -4.65 -23.52
N ALA A 163 -13.92 -5.02 -24.76
CA ALA A 163 -14.72 -6.21 -24.99
C ALA A 163 -13.88 -7.49 -24.88
N ASN A 164 -14.54 -8.65 -24.63
CA ASN A 164 -13.83 -9.92 -24.43
C ASN A 164 -12.90 -10.28 -25.59
N LYS A 165 -13.28 -9.95 -26.83
CA LYS A 165 -12.45 -10.16 -28.01
C LYS A 165 -11.17 -9.33 -27.97
N GLU A 166 -11.26 -8.05 -27.60
CA GLU A 166 -10.11 -7.16 -27.50
C GLU A 166 -9.18 -7.56 -26.34
N ILE A 167 -9.76 -8.03 -25.22
CA ILE A 167 -8.99 -8.58 -24.10
C ILE A 167 -8.24 -9.83 -24.53
N ALA A 168 -8.90 -10.72 -25.28
CA ALA A 168 -8.32 -11.95 -25.79
C ALA A 168 -7.12 -11.67 -26.70
N GLU A 169 -7.26 -10.72 -27.63
CA GLU A 169 -6.19 -10.28 -28.53
C GLU A 169 -4.99 -9.69 -27.73
N GLN A 170 -5.25 -8.77 -26.79
CA GLN A 170 -4.19 -8.12 -26.01
C GLN A 170 -3.46 -9.07 -25.05
N LEU A 171 -4.15 -10.10 -24.58
CA LEU A 171 -3.58 -11.07 -23.63
C LEU A 171 -3.09 -12.36 -24.32
N ASN A 172 -3.23 -12.44 -25.65
CA ASN A 172 -2.87 -13.61 -26.48
C ASN A 172 -3.50 -14.92 -25.98
N ILE A 173 -4.82 -14.87 -25.73
CA ILE A 173 -5.67 -16.01 -25.31
C ILE A 173 -6.95 -16.05 -26.14
N THR A 174 -7.77 -17.08 -25.98
CA THR A 174 -9.06 -17.16 -26.65
C THR A 174 -10.13 -16.33 -25.94
N GLU A 175 -11.17 -15.90 -26.66
CA GLU A 175 -12.34 -15.24 -26.05
C GLU A 175 -13.05 -16.16 -25.05
N TYR A 176 -13.02 -17.47 -25.30
CA TYR A 176 -13.53 -18.47 -24.37
C TYR A 176 -12.77 -18.43 -23.02
N THR A 177 -11.45 -18.38 -23.07
CA THR A 177 -10.60 -18.25 -21.87
C THR A 177 -10.88 -16.97 -21.09
N VAL A 178 -11.16 -15.85 -21.78
CA VAL A 178 -11.56 -14.59 -21.12
C VAL A 178 -12.89 -14.77 -20.38
N LYS A 179 -13.88 -15.46 -21.01
CA LYS A 179 -15.18 -15.76 -20.36
C LYS A 179 -15.00 -16.64 -19.11
N ASP A 180 -14.09 -17.62 -19.17
CA ASP A 180 -13.79 -18.48 -18.02
C ASP A 180 -13.14 -17.70 -16.88
N HIS A 181 -12.17 -16.83 -17.17
CA HIS A 181 -11.60 -15.92 -16.18
C HIS A 181 -12.66 -15.00 -15.56
N LEU A 182 -13.55 -14.43 -16.40
CA LEU A 182 -14.66 -13.62 -15.90
C LEU A 182 -15.55 -14.37 -14.93
N LYS A 183 -15.97 -15.59 -15.29
CA LYS A 183 -16.77 -16.42 -14.40
C LYS A 183 -16.08 -16.68 -13.06
N SER A 184 -14.80 -16.98 -13.08
CA SER A 184 -13.99 -17.15 -11.87
C SER A 184 -13.89 -15.85 -11.04
N ILE A 185 -13.65 -14.71 -11.69
CA ILE A 185 -13.60 -13.39 -11.04
C ILE A 185 -14.93 -13.09 -10.33
N LEU A 186 -16.07 -13.24 -11.02
CA LEU A 186 -17.40 -13.00 -10.44
C LEU A 186 -17.64 -13.87 -9.20
N ALA A 187 -17.28 -15.16 -9.28
CA ALA A 187 -17.45 -16.09 -8.16
C ALA A 187 -16.55 -15.69 -6.96
N LYS A 188 -15.27 -15.39 -7.19
CA LYS A 188 -14.30 -15.02 -6.14
C LYS A 188 -14.66 -13.68 -5.48
N LEU A 189 -15.12 -12.71 -6.27
CA LEU A 189 -15.54 -11.41 -5.76
C LEU A 189 -16.95 -11.43 -5.14
N ARG A 190 -17.73 -12.49 -5.41
CA ARG A 190 -19.14 -12.66 -5.01
C ARG A 190 -20.03 -11.54 -5.56
N VAL A 191 -19.90 -11.24 -6.84
CA VAL A 191 -20.63 -10.19 -7.56
C VAL A 191 -21.42 -10.78 -8.72
N ALA A 192 -22.47 -10.08 -9.16
CA ALA A 192 -23.41 -10.59 -10.15
C ALA A 192 -22.96 -10.38 -11.60
N ASP A 193 -22.26 -9.27 -11.89
CA ASP A 193 -21.91 -8.90 -13.26
C ASP A 193 -20.53 -8.22 -13.38
N ARG A 194 -20.11 -7.98 -14.64
CA ARG A 194 -18.81 -7.39 -14.95
C ARG A 194 -18.64 -5.95 -14.44
N THR A 195 -19.72 -5.18 -14.36
CA THR A 195 -19.69 -3.79 -13.89
C THR A 195 -19.49 -3.78 -12.39
N GLU A 196 -20.21 -4.63 -11.67
CA GLU A 196 -20.05 -4.81 -10.24
C GLU A 196 -18.64 -5.35 -9.90
N ALA A 197 -18.10 -6.26 -10.74
CA ALA A 197 -16.73 -6.75 -10.57
C ALA A 197 -15.69 -5.63 -10.66
N VAL A 198 -15.81 -4.73 -11.62
CA VAL A 198 -14.90 -3.58 -11.79
C VAL A 198 -15.05 -2.61 -10.62
N THR A 199 -16.28 -2.18 -10.28
CA THR A 199 -16.53 -1.22 -9.19
C THR A 199 -16.07 -1.76 -7.83
N THR A 200 -16.40 -3.00 -7.50
CA THR A 200 -15.96 -3.67 -6.28
C THR A 200 -14.44 -3.78 -6.22
N SER A 201 -13.80 -4.10 -7.35
CA SER A 201 -12.33 -4.23 -7.38
C SER A 201 -11.60 -2.91 -7.20
N ILE A 202 -12.16 -1.81 -7.72
CA ILE A 202 -11.62 -0.46 -7.48
C ILE A 202 -11.80 -0.07 -6.01
N GLN A 203 -13.00 -0.27 -5.46
CA GLN A 203 -13.29 0.04 -4.05
C GLN A 203 -12.40 -0.75 -3.08
N ARG A 204 -12.10 -2.01 -3.40
CA ARG A 204 -11.23 -2.87 -2.59
C ARG A 204 -9.74 -2.63 -2.81
N GLY A 205 -9.35 -1.83 -3.81
CA GLY A 205 -7.95 -1.61 -4.15
C GLY A 205 -7.27 -2.78 -4.86
N ILE A 206 -8.05 -3.69 -5.48
CA ILE A 206 -7.50 -4.81 -6.29
C ILE A 206 -6.93 -4.29 -7.60
N ILE A 207 -7.63 -3.34 -8.23
CA ILE A 207 -7.20 -2.62 -9.43
C ILE A 207 -7.35 -1.12 -9.22
N HIS A 208 -6.63 -0.35 -10.05
CA HIS A 208 -6.60 1.10 -10.02
C HIS A 208 -6.74 1.66 -11.44
N LEU A 209 -7.46 2.78 -11.60
CA LEU A 209 -7.64 3.51 -12.87
C LEU A 209 -6.63 4.64 -12.99
#